data_f5d6b8dddeb5192827ee7f4dcbbacccc
#
_entry.id   f5d6b8dddeb5192827ee7f4dcbbacccc
#
_cell.length_a   1.000
_cell.length_b   1.000
_cell.length_c   1.000
_cell.angle_alpha   90.00
_cell.angle_beta   90.00
_cell.angle_gamma   90.00
#
_symmetry.space_group_name_H-M   'P 1'
#
loop_
_entity.id
_entity.type
_entity.pdbx_description
1 polymer ?
#
loop_
_entity_poly.entity_id
_entity_poly.type
_entity_poly.pdbx_seq_one_letter_code
_entity_poly.pdbx_strand_id
1 'polypeptide(L)'
;NDSTREGIVVSDLTDTKKLGQSDIVIAIGSPAGDSDAVVYGMITSVSEKLSVADTEYNVLATDVQGNEDGSGVLLDSDGNVAGMILKKNENDGDNIHAVSISQILPLIEHLANKETIRYTGIYGTEITQAQCRKLGIDQGLYVERTQEESPAMKAGIQCGDIISKIDGTPTESMQSYYTYLQTKKQGENLTITVLRKNSDGEYAEKDYKVTVGER
;
A
#
# COMPACT_ATOMS: atom_id res chain seq x y z
N ASN A 1 -1.63 11.80 -26.11
CA ASN A 1 -3.06 11.99 -26.33
C ASN A 1 -3.36 11.77 -27.81
N ASP A 2 -3.65 10.54 -28.18
CA ASP A 2 -4.10 10.23 -29.55
C ASP A 2 -5.63 10.04 -29.53
N SER A 3 -6.32 11.16 -29.32
CA SER A 3 -7.80 11.22 -29.30
C SER A 3 -8.44 11.11 -30.70
N THR A 4 -7.67 10.65 -31.70
CA THR A 4 -8.09 10.62 -33.10
C THR A 4 -8.33 9.23 -33.66
N ARG A 5 -8.30 8.17 -32.86
CA ARG A 5 -8.76 6.84 -33.30
C ARG A 5 -10.27 6.75 -33.07
N GLU A 6 -11.05 6.92 -34.16
CA GLU A 6 -12.49 6.62 -34.16
C GLU A 6 -12.70 5.19 -33.60
N GLY A 7 -13.52 5.08 -32.55
CA GLY A 7 -13.89 3.79 -31.94
C GLY A 7 -13.12 3.35 -30.70
N ILE A 8 -12.18 4.14 -30.18
CA ILE A 8 -11.56 3.84 -28.89
C ILE A 8 -12.36 4.54 -27.78
N VAL A 9 -12.97 3.74 -26.92
CA VAL A 9 -13.60 4.22 -25.68
C VAL A 9 -12.56 4.09 -24.56
N VAL A 10 -12.31 5.19 -23.84
CA VAL A 10 -11.44 5.18 -22.67
C VAL A 10 -12.27 4.69 -21.48
N SER A 11 -11.80 3.64 -20.81
CA SER A 11 -12.41 3.16 -19.57
C SER A 11 -12.18 4.17 -18.44
N ASP A 12 -13.21 4.38 -17.63
CA ASP A 12 -13.11 5.13 -16.40
C ASP A 12 -12.42 4.30 -15.31
N LEU A 13 -12.10 4.94 -14.19
CA LEU A 13 -11.53 4.28 -13.01
C LEU A 13 -12.64 4.08 -11.96
N THR A 14 -12.76 2.87 -11.45
CA THR A 14 -13.75 2.55 -10.42
C THR A 14 -13.35 3.18 -9.07
N ASP A 15 -14.33 3.78 -8.38
CA ASP A 15 -14.20 4.01 -6.95
C ASP A 15 -14.28 2.66 -6.21
N THR A 16 -13.12 2.06 -5.94
CA THR A 16 -13.03 0.71 -5.37
C THR A 16 -13.63 0.56 -3.97
N LYS A 17 -14.00 1.67 -3.31
CA LYS A 17 -14.78 1.64 -2.05
C LYS A 17 -16.19 1.11 -2.23
N LYS A 18 -16.69 1.10 -3.47
CA LYS A 18 -18.02 0.59 -3.81
C LYS A 18 -18.02 -0.90 -4.12
N LEU A 19 -16.83 -1.50 -4.33
CA LEU A 19 -16.70 -2.92 -4.61
C LEU A 19 -16.74 -3.74 -3.32
N GLY A 20 -17.42 -4.86 -3.38
CA GLY A 20 -17.56 -5.81 -2.28
C GLY A 20 -17.34 -7.26 -2.70
N GLN A 21 -17.44 -8.16 -1.73
CA GLN A 21 -17.44 -9.60 -2.01
C GLN A 21 -18.61 -9.96 -2.91
N SER A 22 -18.38 -10.91 -3.82
CA SER A 22 -19.33 -11.40 -4.84
C SER A 22 -19.58 -10.45 -6.01
N ASP A 23 -18.95 -9.26 -6.05
CA ASP A 23 -19.00 -8.43 -7.25
C ASP A 23 -18.24 -9.10 -8.40
N ILE A 24 -18.84 -9.05 -9.59
CA ILE A 24 -18.28 -9.62 -10.81
C ILE A 24 -17.13 -8.75 -11.28
N VAL A 25 -16.04 -9.40 -11.66
CA VAL A 25 -14.86 -8.76 -12.23
C VAL A 25 -14.38 -9.47 -13.48
N ILE A 26 -13.68 -8.72 -14.34
CA ILE A 26 -13.14 -9.17 -15.60
C ILE A 26 -11.63 -8.91 -15.59
N ALA A 27 -10.83 -9.95 -15.65
CA ALA A 27 -9.37 -9.84 -15.77
C ALA A 27 -8.99 -9.81 -17.25
N ILE A 28 -8.24 -8.78 -17.66
CA ILE A 28 -7.80 -8.59 -19.04
C ILE A 28 -6.29 -8.40 -19.07
N GLY A 29 -5.65 -9.03 -20.03
CA GLY A 29 -4.20 -8.96 -20.25
C GLY A 29 -3.60 -10.36 -20.33
N SER A 30 -2.79 -10.70 -19.35
CA SER A 30 -2.17 -12.04 -19.23
C SER A 30 -2.38 -12.57 -17.80
N PRO A 31 -3.62 -12.70 -17.32
CA PRO A 31 -3.88 -13.03 -15.91
C PRO A 31 -3.31 -14.39 -15.50
N ALA A 32 -3.27 -15.36 -16.42
CA ALA A 32 -2.71 -16.69 -16.21
C ALA A 32 -1.39 -16.93 -16.99
N GLY A 33 -0.73 -15.86 -17.46
CA GLY A 33 0.50 -15.94 -18.25
C GLY A 33 0.29 -16.07 -19.76
N ASP A 34 -0.94 -16.36 -20.22
CA ASP A 34 -1.30 -16.41 -21.63
C ASP A 34 -1.65 -15.01 -22.14
N SER A 35 -1.08 -14.62 -23.27
CA SER A 35 -1.32 -13.29 -23.86
C SER A 35 -2.78 -13.12 -24.30
N ASP A 36 -3.29 -11.90 -24.17
CA ASP A 36 -4.60 -11.47 -24.66
C ASP A 36 -5.80 -12.27 -24.10
N ALA A 37 -5.68 -12.73 -22.87
CA ALA A 37 -6.75 -13.45 -22.18
C ALA A 37 -7.77 -12.52 -21.57
N VAL A 38 -9.02 -12.94 -21.59
CA VAL A 38 -10.14 -12.31 -20.85
C VAL A 38 -10.77 -13.38 -19.98
N VAL A 39 -10.74 -13.18 -18.67
CA VAL A 39 -11.25 -14.15 -17.69
C VAL A 39 -12.25 -13.47 -16.75
N TYR A 40 -13.37 -14.13 -16.49
CA TYR A 40 -14.40 -13.67 -15.57
C TYR A 40 -14.23 -14.33 -14.19
N GLY A 41 -14.55 -13.60 -13.16
CA GLY A 41 -14.58 -14.09 -11.79
C GLY A 41 -15.32 -13.15 -10.86
N MET A 42 -15.15 -13.38 -9.57
CA MET A 42 -15.75 -12.57 -8.51
C MET A 42 -14.71 -12.16 -7.48
N ILE A 43 -14.98 -11.04 -6.81
CA ILE A 43 -14.19 -10.60 -5.65
C ILE A 43 -14.51 -11.54 -4.47
N THR A 44 -13.48 -12.15 -3.91
CA THR A 44 -13.57 -13.02 -2.71
C THR A 44 -13.23 -12.27 -1.43
N SER A 45 -12.36 -11.25 -1.50
CA SER A 45 -12.00 -10.40 -0.37
C SER A 45 -11.60 -9.00 -0.83
N VAL A 46 -11.94 -7.99 -0.02
CA VAL A 46 -11.51 -6.58 -0.18
C VAL A 46 -10.71 -6.08 1.03
N SER A 47 -10.43 -6.97 1.97
CA SER A 47 -9.81 -6.63 3.26
C SER A 47 -8.31 -6.92 3.32
N GLU A 48 -7.76 -7.51 2.27
CA GLU A 48 -6.33 -7.80 2.20
C GLU A 48 -5.52 -6.52 1.97
N LYS A 49 -4.28 -6.53 2.44
CA LYS A 49 -3.38 -5.39 2.38
C LYS A 49 -2.04 -5.78 1.74
N LEU A 50 -1.55 -4.94 0.85
CA LEU A 50 -0.19 -4.98 0.34
C LEU A 50 0.64 -3.92 1.06
N SER A 51 1.53 -4.36 1.96
CA SER A 51 2.49 -3.48 2.62
C SER A 51 3.65 -3.16 1.68
N VAL A 52 3.88 -1.89 1.45
CA VAL A 52 5.06 -1.37 0.74
C VAL A 52 5.76 -0.34 1.61
N ALA A 53 6.98 0.06 1.23
CA ALA A 53 7.70 1.06 2.02
C ALA A 53 6.88 2.36 2.13
N ASP A 54 6.64 2.79 3.37
CA ASP A 54 5.95 4.01 3.79
C ASP A 54 4.43 4.06 3.53
N THR A 55 3.82 2.99 2.97
CA THR A 55 2.36 2.96 2.76
C THR A 55 1.84 1.52 2.69
N GLU A 56 0.52 1.38 2.65
CA GLU A 56 -0.17 0.13 2.36
C GLU A 56 -1.31 0.36 1.36
N TYR A 57 -1.60 -0.63 0.55
CA TYR A 57 -2.68 -0.59 -0.43
C TYR A 57 -3.67 -1.73 -0.18
N ASN A 58 -4.96 -1.47 -0.39
CA ASN A 58 -5.95 -2.54 -0.38
C ASN A 58 -5.80 -3.41 -1.63
N VAL A 59 -5.96 -4.71 -1.41
CA VAL A 59 -5.90 -5.73 -2.45
C VAL A 59 -7.29 -6.32 -2.62
N LEU A 60 -7.70 -6.45 -3.87
CA LEU A 60 -8.88 -7.18 -4.30
C LEU A 60 -8.45 -8.62 -4.56
N ALA A 61 -8.84 -9.56 -3.71
CA ALA A 61 -8.66 -10.97 -3.97
C ALA A 61 -9.83 -11.50 -4.79
N THR A 62 -9.57 -12.39 -5.74
CA THR A 62 -10.58 -12.93 -6.66
C THR A 62 -10.55 -14.47 -6.67
N ASP A 63 -11.54 -15.08 -7.31
CA ASP A 63 -11.54 -16.52 -7.62
C ASP A 63 -10.97 -16.83 -9.02
N VAL A 64 -10.47 -15.83 -9.72
CA VAL A 64 -9.84 -16.01 -11.04
C VAL A 64 -8.49 -16.69 -10.87
N GLN A 65 -8.31 -17.79 -11.59
CA GLN A 65 -7.03 -18.54 -11.61
C GLN A 65 -5.93 -17.69 -12.27
N GLY A 66 -4.78 -17.63 -11.64
CA GLY A 66 -3.59 -16.91 -12.11
C GLY A 66 -2.33 -17.74 -12.02
N ASN A 67 -1.20 -17.19 -12.42
CA ASN A 67 0.12 -17.78 -12.25
C ASN A 67 1.16 -16.71 -11.89
N GLU A 68 2.42 -17.13 -11.71
CA GLU A 68 3.53 -16.26 -11.32
C GLU A 68 3.82 -15.13 -12.34
N ASP A 69 3.50 -15.36 -13.62
CA ASP A 69 3.71 -14.39 -14.70
C ASP A 69 2.45 -13.57 -15.00
N GLY A 70 1.41 -13.72 -14.17
CA GLY A 70 0.15 -13.00 -14.31
C GLY A 70 0.34 -11.49 -14.31
N SER A 71 -0.31 -10.82 -15.29
CA SER A 71 -0.28 -9.37 -15.43
C SER A 71 -1.54 -8.87 -16.12
N GLY A 72 -1.85 -7.59 -15.93
CA GLY A 72 -3.01 -6.96 -16.56
C GLY A 72 -3.81 -6.09 -15.61
N VAL A 73 -5.07 -5.88 -15.97
CA VAL A 73 -6.01 -5.07 -15.20
C VAL A 73 -7.25 -5.87 -14.84
N LEU A 74 -7.84 -5.52 -13.72
CA LEU A 74 -9.14 -6.00 -13.29
C LEU A 74 -10.18 -4.91 -13.59
N LEU A 75 -11.24 -5.26 -14.32
CA LEU A 75 -12.37 -4.38 -14.59
C LEU A 75 -13.56 -4.77 -13.72
N ASP A 76 -14.41 -3.80 -13.41
CA ASP A 76 -15.73 -4.05 -12.84
C ASP A 76 -16.76 -4.47 -13.93
N SER A 77 -18.00 -4.72 -13.53
CA SER A 77 -19.09 -5.12 -14.44
C SER A 77 -19.47 -4.05 -15.46
N ASP A 78 -19.13 -2.79 -15.21
CA ASP A 78 -19.40 -1.65 -16.10
C ASP A 78 -18.24 -1.40 -17.08
N GLY A 79 -17.14 -2.16 -16.95
CA GLY A 79 -15.95 -2.05 -17.77
C GLY A 79 -14.96 -0.97 -17.30
N ASN A 80 -15.13 -0.44 -16.09
CA ASN A 80 -14.18 0.50 -15.50
C ASN A 80 -13.01 -0.24 -14.84
N VAL A 81 -11.83 0.36 -14.81
CA VAL A 81 -10.65 -0.24 -14.19
C VAL A 81 -10.80 -0.23 -12.67
N ALA A 82 -10.87 -1.41 -12.07
CA ALA A 82 -10.97 -1.63 -10.64
C ALA A 82 -9.60 -1.83 -9.97
N GLY A 83 -8.66 -2.46 -10.66
CA GLY A 83 -7.35 -2.73 -10.09
C GLY A 83 -6.31 -3.12 -11.12
N MET A 84 -5.05 -3.14 -10.66
CA MET A 84 -3.92 -3.66 -11.42
C MET A 84 -3.51 -5.01 -10.83
N ILE A 85 -3.44 -6.03 -11.68
CA ILE A 85 -3.09 -7.40 -11.26
C ILE A 85 -1.66 -7.39 -10.72
N LEU A 86 -1.51 -7.95 -9.52
CA LEU A 86 -0.23 -8.10 -8.85
C LEU A 86 0.46 -9.37 -9.33
N LYS A 87 1.77 -9.31 -9.44
CA LYS A 87 2.57 -10.50 -9.61
C LYS A 87 2.39 -11.40 -8.39
N LYS A 88 2.14 -12.67 -8.62
CA LYS A 88 1.93 -13.68 -7.58
C LYS A 88 3.22 -13.90 -6.78
N ASN A 89 3.08 -14.05 -5.47
CA ASN A 89 4.13 -14.54 -4.59
C ASN A 89 3.94 -16.04 -4.33
N GLU A 90 5.00 -16.75 -3.94
CA GLU A 90 4.96 -18.19 -3.67
C GLU A 90 3.92 -18.62 -2.62
N ASN A 91 3.53 -17.69 -1.73
CA ASN A 91 2.56 -17.93 -0.66
C ASN A 91 1.11 -17.57 -1.05
N ASP A 92 0.91 -16.90 -2.16
CA ASP A 92 -0.42 -16.58 -2.67
C ASP A 92 -0.98 -17.83 -3.34
N GLY A 93 -2.19 -18.26 -2.98
CA GLY A 93 -2.88 -19.39 -3.62
C GLY A 93 -2.88 -19.28 -5.16
N ASP A 94 -3.66 -20.09 -5.87
CA ASP A 94 -3.67 -20.08 -7.35
C ASP A 94 -4.50 -18.92 -7.95
N ASN A 95 -5.09 -18.07 -7.12
CA ASN A 95 -5.97 -17.00 -7.56
C ASN A 95 -5.22 -15.67 -7.76
N ILE A 96 -5.71 -14.83 -8.66
CA ILE A 96 -5.15 -13.50 -8.85
C ILE A 96 -5.59 -12.53 -7.76
N HIS A 97 -4.67 -11.64 -7.43
CA HIS A 97 -4.87 -10.49 -6.57
C HIS A 97 -4.62 -9.21 -7.38
N ALA A 98 -5.38 -8.16 -7.13
CA ALA A 98 -5.19 -6.88 -7.79
C ALA A 98 -5.12 -5.75 -6.76
N VAL A 99 -4.14 -4.85 -6.91
CA VAL A 99 -4.10 -3.64 -6.09
C VAL A 99 -5.20 -2.69 -6.54
N SER A 100 -5.91 -2.11 -5.58
CA SER A 100 -7.01 -1.17 -5.82
C SER A 100 -6.54 0.05 -6.62
N ILE A 101 -7.19 0.32 -7.77
CA ILE A 101 -6.79 1.42 -8.66
C ILE A 101 -6.95 2.79 -7.99
N SER A 102 -8.02 3.00 -7.23
CA SER A 102 -8.28 4.28 -6.58
C SER A 102 -7.23 4.67 -5.55
N GLN A 103 -6.50 3.70 -5.01
CA GLN A 103 -5.43 3.96 -4.03
C GLN A 103 -4.07 4.20 -4.67
N ILE A 104 -3.81 3.61 -5.84
CA ILE A 104 -2.54 3.82 -6.55
C ILE A 104 -2.59 4.97 -7.55
N LEU A 105 -3.76 5.57 -7.76
CA LEU A 105 -3.91 6.70 -8.68
C LEU A 105 -2.95 7.86 -8.38
N PRO A 106 -2.78 8.32 -7.12
CA PRO A 106 -1.79 9.36 -6.82
C PRO A 106 -0.36 8.95 -7.20
N LEU A 107 0.00 7.68 -7.01
CA LEU A 107 1.30 7.15 -7.43
C LEU A 107 1.45 7.20 -8.96
N ILE A 108 0.41 6.82 -9.69
CA ILE A 108 0.41 6.87 -11.16
C ILE A 108 0.56 8.32 -11.64
N GLU A 109 -0.12 9.28 -11.01
CA GLU A 109 -0.02 10.70 -11.31
C GLU A 109 1.40 11.24 -11.07
N HIS A 110 2.01 10.93 -9.92
CA HIS A 110 3.41 11.30 -9.63
C HIS A 110 4.38 10.73 -10.68
N LEU A 111 4.24 9.45 -11.02
CA LEU A 111 5.09 8.81 -12.03
C LEU A 111 4.89 9.43 -13.42
N ALA A 112 3.65 9.72 -13.81
CA ALA A 112 3.33 10.34 -15.09
C ALA A 112 3.92 11.78 -15.21
N ASN A 113 3.92 12.51 -14.10
CA ASN A 113 4.48 13.85 -13.99
C ASN A 113 5.99 13.86 -13.77
N LYS A 114 6.64 12.69 -13.62
CA LYS A 114 8.06 12.53 -13.26
C LYS A 114 8.41 13.23 -11.94
N GLU A 115 7.47 13.22 -11.02
CA GLU A 115 7.65 13.72 -9.66
C GLU A 115 8.31 12.66 -8.79
N THR A 116 9.18 13.09 -7.88
CA THR A 116 9.82 12.19 -6.91
C THR A 116 8.90 11.94 -5.71
N ILE A 117 8.93 10.74 -5.18
CA ILE A 117 8.16 10.33 -4.02
C ILE A 117 9.03 10.42 -2.78
N ARG A 118 8.52 11.07 -1.74
CA ARG A 118 9.20 11.16 -0.44
C ARG A 118 9.21 9.81 0.23
N TYR A 119 10.35 9.48 0.86
CA TYR A 119 10.65 8.13 1.25
C TYR A 119 11.43 8.10 2.57
N THR A 120 11.06 7.19 3.46
CA THR A 120 11.79 6.85 4.69
C THR A 120 12.16 5.38 4.79
N GLY A 121 11.39 4.50 4.16
CA GLY A 121 11.67 3.07 4.05
C GLY A 121 11.11 2.25 5.21
N ILE A 122 10.00 2.64 5.80
CA ILE A 122 9.30 1.92 6.86
C ILE A 122 8.23 1.01 6.28
N TYR A 123 8.26 -0.27 6.64
CA TYR A 123 7.15 -1.20 6.43
C TYR A 123 6.46 -1.39 7.77
N GLY A 124 5.18 -1.11 7.82
CA GLY A 124 4.42 -1.19 9.06
C GLY A 124 2.95 -1.49 8.84
N THR A 125 2.31 -1.81 9.94
CA THR A 125 0.87 -2.10 9.98
C THR A 125 0.23 -1.43 11.19
N GLU A 126 -1.07 -1.12 11.10
CA GLU A 126 -1.82 -0.55 12.21
C GLU A 126 -1.93 -1.55 13.35
N ILE A 127 -1.68 -1.10 14.59
CA ILE A 127 -1.91 -1.94 15.75
C ILE A 127 -3.39 -1.97 16.13
N THR A 128 -3.82 -3.11 16.65
CA THR A 128 -5.21 -3.29 17.06
C THR A 128 -5.56 -2.45 18.30
N GLN A 129 -6.84 -2.12 18.47
CA GLN A 129 -7.31 -1.42 19.67
C GLN A 129 -6.98 -2.15 20.97
N ALA A 130 -6.90 -3.49 20.94
CA ALA A 130 -6.50 -4.28 22.10
C ALA A 130 -5.02 -4.03 22.46
N GLN A 131 -4.16 -3.90 21.47
CA GLN A 131 -2.75 -3.52 21.64
C GLN A 131 -2.61 -2.08 22.11
N CYS A 132 -3.35 -1.15 21.51
CA CYS A 132 -3.37 0.26 21.95
C CYS A 132 -3.69 0.39 23.45
N ARG A 133 -4.74 -0.29 23.92
CA ARG A 133 -5.11 -0.28 25.35
C ARG A 133 -4.02 -0.82 26.27
N LYS A 134 -3.29 -1.86 25.85
CA LYS A 134 -2.15 -2.40 26.62
C LYS A 134 -0.96 -1.44 26.70
N LEU A 135 -0.80 -0.61 25.68
CA LEU A 135 0.31 0.35 25.56
C LEU A 135 -0.03 1.72 26.13
N GLY A 136 -1.31 1.97 26.43
CA GLY A 136 -1.76 3.26 26.92
C GLY A 136 -1.73 4.37 25.87
N ILE A 137 -1.88 4.00 24.59
CA ILE A 137 -1.95 4.93 23.45
C ILE A 137 -3.27 4.73 22.70
N ASP A 138 -3.70 5.78 21.99
CA ASP A 138 -4.95 5.72 21.22
C ASP A 138 -4.78 4.96 19.90
N GLN A 139 -3.60 5.09 19.27
CA GLN A 139 -3.28 4.52 17.96
C GLN A 139 -1.78 4.43 17.74
N GLY A 140 -1.34 3.67 16.74
CA GLY A 140 0.07 3.54 16.39
C GLY A 140 0.31 2.57 15.25
N LEU A 141 1.53 2.62 14.71
CA LEU A 141 1.98 1.75 13.63
C LEU A 141 3.10 0.84 14.14
N TYR A 142 2.90 -0.47 14.04
CA TYR A 142 3.94 -1.44 14.32
C TYR A 142 4.92 -1.51 13.15
N VAL A 143 6.20 -1.31 13.40
CA VAL A 143 7.26 -1.43 12.41
C VAL A 143 7.60 -2.91 12.22
N GLU A 144 7.22 -3.46 11.07
CA GLU A 144 7.53 -4.85 10.69
C GLU A 144 9.00 -4.99 10.28
N ARG A 145 9.45 -4.03 9.48
CA ARG A 145 10.85 -3.93 9.04
C ARG A 145 11.15 -2.54 8.49
N THR A 146 12.43 -2.22 8.39
CA THR A 146 12.92 -1.09 7.61
C THR A 146 13.64 -1.60 6.36
N GLN A 147 13.56 -0.87 5.26
CA GLN A 147 14.32 -1.20 4.06
C GLN A 147 15.81 -0.98 4.32
N GLU A 148 16.65 -1.85 3.77
CA GLU A 148 18.10 -1.71 3.86
C GLU A 148 18.56 -0.35 3.32
N GLU A 149 19.54 0.24 4.00
CA GLU A 149 20.10 1.56 3.70
C GLU A 149 19.10 2.72 3.68
N SER A 150 17.87 2.49 4.11
CA SER A 150 16.83 3.53 4.16
C SER A 150 17.13 4.62 5.20
N PRO A 151 16.53 5.81 5.05
CA PRO A 151 16.59 6.87 6.06
C PRO A 151 16.15 6.42 7.45
N ALA A 152 15.08 5.63 7.56
CA ALA A 152 14.59 5.14 8.84
C ALA A 152 15.58 4.16 9.50
N MET A 153 16.16 3.24 8.73
CA MET A 153 17.18 2.33 9.23
C MET A 153 18.41 3.10 9.72
N LYS A 154 18.89 4.07 8.95
CA LYS A 154 20.04 4.93 9.33
C LYS A 154 19.77 5.75 10.58
N ALA A 155 18.54 6.18 10.78
CA ALA A 155 18.14 6.88 12.00
C ALA A 155 18.02 5.96 13.21
N GLY A 156 17.97 4.63 13.04
CA GLY A 156 17.91 3.65 14.12
C GLY A 156 16.52 3.15 14.45
N ILE A 157 15.52 3.37 13.57
CA ILE A 157 14.21 2.71 13.63
C ILE A 157 14.38 1.25 13.23
N GLN A 158 13.72 0.35 13.95
CA GLN A 158 13.89 -1.10 13.77
C GLN A 158 12.58 -1.86 13.92
N CYS A 159 12.59 -3.12 13.49
CA CYS A 159 11.50 -4.05 13.72
C CYS A 159 11.12 -4.11 15.21
N GLY A 160 9.82 -4.10 15.50
CA GLY A 160 9.28 -4.12 16.86
C GLY A 160 9.03 -2.75 17.49
N ASP A 161 9.46 -1.66 16.86
CA ASP A 161 9.07 -0.31 17.26
C ASP A 161 7.57 -0.08 16.96
N ILE A 162 6.94 0.76 17.78
CA ILE A 162 5.56 1.23 17.51
C ILE A 162 5.62 2.73 17.36
N ILE A 163 5.41 3.22 16.13
CA ILE A 163 5.34 4.64 15.85
C ILE A 163 4.05 5.19 16.46
N SER A 164 4.18 6.11 17.40
CA SER A 164 3.06 6.75 18.09
C SER A 164 2.79 8.16 17.57
N LYS A 165 3.84 8.90 17.18
CA LYS A 165 3.72 10.30 16.70
C LYS A 165 4.72 10.57 15.58
N ILE A 166 4.37 11.54 14.75
CA ILE A 166 5.23 12.13 13.73
C ILE A 166 5.19 13.64 13.90
N ASP A 167 6.36 14.27 14.10
CA ASP A 167 6.49 15.69 14.42
C ASP A 167 5.51 16.13 15.54
N GLY A 168 5.34 15.27 16.55
CA GLY A 168 4.46 15.49 17.70
C GLY A 168 2.97 15.19 17.46
N THR A 169 2.55 14.89 16.23
CA THR A 169 1.17 14.53 15.89
C THR A 169 0.97 13.01 15.98
N PRO A 170 -0.07 12.52 16.67
CA PRO A 170 -0.38 11.08 16.70
C PRO A 170 -0.57 10.50 15.31
N THR A 171 -0.05 9.27 15.08
CA THR A 171 -0.10 8.60 13.79
C THR A 171 -1.24 7.59 13.77
N GLU A 172 -2.23 7.81 12.90
CA GLU A 172 -3.48 7.03 12.88
C GLU A 172 -3.39 5.79 11.98
N SER A 173 -2.71 5.92 10.83
CA SER A 173 -2.65 4.86 9.82
C SER A 173 -1.41 5.01 8.96
N MET A 174 -1.05 3.93 8.22
CA MET A 174 0.01 4.02 7.20
C MET A 174 -0.34 5.02 6.10
N GLN A 175 -1.62 5.19 5.78
CA GLN A 175 -2.06 6.18 4.80
C GLN A 175 -1.87 7.61 5.30
N SER A 176 -2.20 7.91 6.57
CA SER A 176 -1.96 9.24 7.15
C SER A 176 -0.48 9.54 7.28
N TYR A 177 0.33 8.52 7.64
CA TYR A 177 1.79 8.60 7.62
C TYR A 177 2.31 9.00 6.23
N TYR A 178 1.93 8.24 5.19
CA TYR A 178 2.33 8.50 3.82
C TYR A 178 1.94 9.91 3.35
N THR A 179 0.68 10.29 3.58
CA THR A 179 0.19 11.63 3.19
C THR A 179 1.01 12.73 3.86
N TYR A 180 1.30 12.59 5.15
CA TYR A 180 2.14 13.56 5.86
C TYR A 180 3.57 13.59 5.33
N LEU A 181 4.17 12.42 5.06
CA LEU A 181 5.51 12.31 4.49
C LEU A 181 5.62 13.04 3.13
N GLN A 182 4.60 12.94 2.27
CA GLN A 182 4.60 13.63 0.97
C GLN A 182 4.56 15.17 1.08
N THR A 183 4.18 15.73 2.22
CA THR A 183 4.26 17.18 2.46
C THR A 183 5.67 17.69 2.71
N LYS A 184 6.61 16.80 3.00
CA LYS A 184 7.99 17.14 3.33
C LYS A 184 8.85 17.34 2.09
N LYS A 185 9.97 18.06 2.28
CA LYS A 185 10.99 18.22 1.23
C LYS A 185 12.08 17.18 1.43
N GLN A 186 12.74 16.81 0.33
CA GLN A 186 13.96 16.00 0.40
C GLN A 186 15.00 16.66 1.32
N GLY A 187 15.62 15.88 2.18
CA GLY A 187 16.62 16.36 3.13
C GLY A 187 16.02 17.01 4.40
N GLU A 188 14.72 17.22 4.46
CA GLU A 188 14.05 17.70 5.66
C GLU A 188 14.07 16.63 6.76
N ASN A 189 14.20 17.04 8.01
CA ASN A 189 14.15 16.11 9.14
C ASN A 189 12.72 15.92 9.61
N LEU A 190 12.36 14.66 9.80
CA LEU A 190 11.09 14.20 10.36
C LEU A 190 11.37 13.60 11.74
N THR A 191 10.72 14.07 12.77
CA THR A 191 10.82 13.48 14.11
C THR A 191 9.79 12.37 14.23
N ILE A 192 10.24 11.13 14.35
CA ILE A 192 9.39 9.96 14.57
C ILE A 192 9.54 9.52 16.02
N THR A 193 8.44 9.61 16.77
CA THR A 193 8.36 9.12 18.14
C THR A 193 7.88 7.68 18.15
N VAL A 194 8.67 6.79 18.71
CA VAL A 194 8.33 5.38 18.82
C VAL A 194 8.25 4.92 20.26
N LEU A 195 7.44 3.92 20.52
CA LEU A 195 7.47 3.11 21.73
C LEU A 195 8.35 1.90 21.43
N ARG A 196 9.48 1.79 22.11
CA ARG A 196 10.40 0.66 22.00
C ARG A 196 10.43 -0.14 23.29
N LYS A 197 10.27 -1.45 23.15
CA LYS A 197 10.37 -2.36 24.27
C LYS A 197 11.81 -2.43 24.79
N ASN A 198 12.01 -2.19 26.08
CA ASN A 198 13.30 -2.32 26.77
C ASN A 198 13.56 -3.76 27.21
N SER A 199 14.73 -4.02 27.84
CA SER A 199 15.13 -5.33 28.37
C SER A 199 14.17 -5.87 29.43
N ASP A 200 13.50 -4.99 30.17
CA ASP A 200 12.59 -5.34 31.27
C ASP A 200 11.17 -5.64 30.76
N GLY A 201 10.96 -5.48 29.46
CA GLY A 201 9.68 -5.76 28.79
C GLY A 201 8.73 -4.58 28.79
N GLU A 202 9.12 -3.43 29.32
CA GLU A 202 8.34 -2.20 29.32
C GLU A 202 8.61 -1.39 28.04
N TYR A 203 7.62 -0.62 27.60
CA TYR A 203 7.76 0.28 26.46
C TYR A 203 8.22 1.66 26.92
N ALA A 204 9.27 2.16 26.29
CA ALA A 204 9.79 3.51 26.50
C ALA A 204 9.63 4.34 25.23
N GLU A 205 9.20 5.58 25.38
CA GLU A 205 9.10 6.56 24.29
C GLU A 205 10.51 7.03 23.89
N LYS A 206 10.78 7.03 22.57
CA LYS A 206 12.06 7.49 21.99
C LYS A 206 11.80 8.27 20.72
N ASP A 207 12.51 9.38 20.55
CA ASP A 207 12.46 10.19 19.34
C ASP A 207 13.63 9.89 18.42
N TYR A 208 13.33 9.72 17.15
CA TYR A 208 14.30 9.54 16.08
C TYR A 208 14.15 10.63 15.03
N LYS A 209 15.27 11.24 14.66
CA LYS A 209 15.31 12.21 13.53
C LYS A 209 15.63 11.45 12.27
N VAL A 210 14.66 11.36 11.38
CA VAL A 210 14.77 10.70 10.08
C VAL A 210 14.90 11.77 9.01
N THR A 211 15.96 11.74 8.22
CA THR A 211 16.12 12.63 7.07
C THR A 211 15.32 12.08 5.90
N VAL A 212 14.33 12.84 5.41
CA VAL A 212 13.47 12.42 4.30
C VAL A 212 14.29 12.23 3.02
N GLY A 213 14.24 11.02 2.47
CA GLY A 213 14.79 10.68 1.17
C GLY A 213 13.79 10.87 0.03
N GLU A 214 14.20 10.50 -1.18
CA GLU A 214 13.33 10.41 -2.37
C GLU A 214 13.67 9.18 -3.21
N ARG A 215 12.71 8.74 -4.00
CA ARG A 215 12.85 7.65 -4.96
C ARG A 215 11.99 7.85 -6.22
#